data_01155181a1ed5b82ee56b0f4c36cba77
#
_entry.id   01155181a1ed5b82ee56b0f4c36cba77
#
_cell.length_a   1.000
_cell.length_b   1.000
_cell.length_c   1.000
_cell.angle_alpha   90.00
_cell.angle_beta   90.00
_cell.angle_gamma   90.00
#
_symmetry.space_group_name_H-M   'P 1'
#
loop_
_entity.id
_entity.type
_entity.pdbx_description
1 polymer ?
#
loop_
_entity_poly.entity_id
_entity_poly.type
_entity_poly.pdbx_seq_one_letter_code
_entity_poly.pdbx_strand_id
1 'polypeptide(L)'
;GPGEKSVLVDHTSPGVITRMWFTINGWFWENWDLSKERWPDPTILKMLILRIYWDGEDYPSVECPIGDFFGIGHCEYKHYMSKYIGMSSGGFYCYFPMPFKKVRIEVENLHHRLTTSVFLNANYDQLESLPEGMGRFHCLYNAGTNPGYEPLTILQTKGHGHFIGCSLSMQSWLPNYLGY
;
A
#
# COMPACT_ATOMS: atom_id res chain seq x y z
N GLY A 1 2.33 -12.26 13.63
CA GLY A 1 3.73 -12.64 13.82
C GLY A 1 4.51 -12.73 12.52
N PRO A 2 5.83 -12.98 12.55
CA PRO A 2 6.64 -13.24 11.36
C PRO A 2 6.11 -14.39 10.52
N GLY A 3 6.00 -14.19 9.20
CA GLY A 3 5.46 -15.17 8.26
C GLY A 3 3.94 -15.37 8.31
N GLU A 4 3.25 -14.64 9.18
CA GLU A 4 1.81 -14.73 9.32
C GLU A 4 1.09 -13.93 8.25
N LYS A 5 0.04 -14.53 7.72
CA LYS A 5 -0.91 -13.88 6.80
C LYS A 5 -2.26 -13.74 7.51
N SER A 6 -2.82 -12.56 7.50
CA SER A 6 -4.11 -12.24 8.11
C SER A 6 -5.07 -11.68 7.08
N VAL A 7 -6.29 -12.23 7.05
CA VAL A 7 -7.39 -11.67 6.26
C VAL A 7 -8.04 -10.55 7.08
N LEU A 8 -8.05 -9.34 6.55
CA LEU A 8 -8.63 -8.17 7.18
C LEU A 8 -10.07 -7.92 6.73
N VAL A 9 -10.38 -8.24 5.47
CA VAL A 9 -11.70 -8.11 4.87
C VAL A 9 -11.95 -9.32 3.98
N ASP A 10 -13.14 -9.90 4.07
CA ASP A 10 -13.68 -10.87 3.13
C ASP A 10 -15.18 -10.59 2.99
N HIS A 11 -15.57 -10.03 1.84
CA HIS A 11 -16.92 -9.56 1.60
C HIS A 11 -17.43 -9.97 0.21
N THR A 12 -18.66 -10.48 0.16
CA THR A 12 -19.20 -11.17 -1.01
C THR A 12 -20.37 -10.48 -1.71
N SER A 13 -20.70 -9.26 -1.29
CA SER A 13 -21.74 -8.45 -1.97
C SER A 13 -21.11 -7.34 -2.79
N PRO A 14 -21.73 -6.93 -3.92
CA PRO A 14 -21.19 -5.85 -4.73
C PRO A 14 -21.12 -4.52 -3.98
N GLY A 15 -20.08 -3.74 -4.25
CA GLY A 15 -19.89 -2.43 -3.65
C GLY A 15 -18.72 -1.67 -4.23
N VAL A 16 -18.45 -0.53 -3.62
CA VAL A 16 -17.29 0.31 -3.92
C VAL A 16 -16.62 0.67 -2.59
N ILE A 17 -15.36 0.27 -2.39
CA ILE A 17 -14.59 0.82 -1.28
C ILE A 17 -14.37 2.30 -1.58
N THR A 18 -14.75 3.15 -0.63
CA THR A 18 -14.65 4.61 -0.76
C THR A 18 -13.56 5.20 0.10
N ARG A 19 -13.12 4.47 1.12
CA ARG A 19 -12.04 4.87 2.00
C ARG A 19 -11.40 3.65 2.66
N MET A 20 -10.09 3.65 2.72
CA MET A 20 -9.31 2.80 3.63
C MET A 20 -8.43 3.68 4.52
N TRP A 21 -8.37 3.33 5.79
CA TRP A 21 -7.44 3.92 6.74
C TRP A 21 -6.71 2.82 7.48
N PHE A 22 -5.40 2.89 7.44
CA PHE A 22 -4.52 1.94 8.11
C PHE A 22 -3.73 2.62 9.22
N THR A 23 -3.46 1.86 10.29
CA THR A 23 -2.41 2.18 11.24
C THR A 23 -1.74 0.90 11.71
N ILE A 24 -0.51 1.04 12.20
CA ILE A 24 0.33 -0.06 12.64
C ILE A 24 0.74 0.23 14.07
N ASN A 25 0.58 -0.76 14.95
CA ASN A 25 0.88 -0.59 16.36
C ASN A 25 2.39 -0.31 16.58
N GLY A 26 2.66 0.63 17.45
CA GLY A 26 4.01 0.96 17.92
C GLY A 26 4.85 1.81 16.97
N TRP A 27 4.59 1.74 15.67
CA TRP A 27 5.42 2.42 14.67
C TRP A 27 5.48 3.93 14.83
N PHE A 28 4.33 4.56 15.10
CA PHE A 28 4.23 6.01 15.22
C PHE A 28 4.70 6.55 16.58
N TRP A 29 4.26 5.89 17.65
CA TRP A 29 4.52 6.35 19.01
C TRP A 29 5.97 6.17 19.44
N GLU A 30 6.61 5.13 18.98
CA GLU A 30 7.99 4.83 19.32
C GLU A 30 8.98 5.82 18.72
N ASN A 31 8.65 6.44 17.58
CA ASN A 31 9.45 7.50 16.99
C ASN A 31 9.46 8.81 17.82
N TRP A 32 8.53 8.96 18.74
CA TRP A 32 8.43 10.17 19.58
C TRP A 32 9.02 10.01 20.96
N ASP A 33 9.29 8.81 21.37
CA ASP A 33 9.89 8.53 22.68
C ASP A 33 11.41 8.49 22.57
N LEU A 34 12.03 9.64 22.73
CA LEU A 34 13.47 9.81 22.71
C LEU A 34 14.20 9.11 23.88
N SER A 35 13.46 8.62 24.87
CA SER A 35 14.02 7.88 26.01
C SER A 35 14.24 6.40 25.74
N LYS A 36 13.69 5.86 24.66
CA LYS A 36 13.86 4.47 24.29
C LYS A 36 15.17 4.26 23.53
N GLU A 37 15.96 3.31 24.00
CA GLU A 37 17.20 2.91 23.34
C GLU A 37 16.98 2.21 21.99
N ARG A 38 15.74 1.78 21.69
CA ARG A 38 15.38 1.09 20.46
C ARG A 38 14.34 1.90 19.71
N TRP A 39 14.74 2.37 18.55
CA TRP A 39 13.82 2.87 17.54
C TRP A 39 13.07 1.68 16.90
N PRO A 40 11.79 1.82 16.54
CA PRO A 40 11.12 0.80 15.78
C PRO A 40 11.88 0.59 14.47
N ASP A 41 11.93 -0.66 14.03
CA ASP A 41 12.52 -0.98 12.75
C ASP A 41 11.58 -0.47 11.63
N PRO A 42 11.94 0.62 10.93
CA PRO A 42 11.06 1.21 9.92
C PRO A 42 10.87 0.27 8.72
N THR A 43 11.71 -0.76 8.58
CA THR A 43 11.60 -1.73 7.49
C THR A 43 10.31 -2.55 7.58
N ILE A 44 9.61 -2.52 8.72
CA ILE A 44 8.29 -3.16 8.85
C ILE A 44 7.32 -2.69 7.75
N LEU A 45 7.41 -1.43 7.32
CA LEU A 45 6.58 -0.87 6.25
C LEU A 45 6.89 -1.47 4.87
N LYS A 46 8.09 -2.02 4.67
CA LYS A 46 8.49 -2.77 3.48
C LYS A 46 8.14 -4.25 3.59
N MET A 47 8.04 -4.77 4.81
CA MET A 47 7.85 -6.18 5.08
C MET A 47 6.39 -6.58 5.31
N LEU A 48 5.50 -5.62 5.47
CA LEU A 48 4.06 -5.85 5.47
C LEU A 48 3.54 -5.73 4.04
N ILE A 49 3.11 -6.85 3.47
CA ILE A 49 2.60 -6.90 2.10
C ILE A 49 1.08 -6.84 2.12
N LEU A 50 0.54 -5.79 1.55
CA LEU A 50 -0.90 -5.64 1.30
C LEU A 50 -1.26 -6.37 0.01
N ARG A 51 -2.28 -7.24 0.08
CA ARG A 51 -2.89 -7.86 -1.11
C ARG A 51 -4.38 -7.61 -1.14
N ILE A 52 -4.89 -7.29 -2.31
CA ILE A 52 -6.32 -7.16 -2.55
C ILE A 52 -6.69 -8.01 -3.77
N TYR A 53 -7.71 -8.85 -3.57
CA TYR A 53 -8.27 -9.72 -4.60
C TYR A 53 -9.69 -9.27 -4.91
N TRP A 54 -9.99 -9.12 -6.18
CA TRP A 54 -11.32 -8.80 -6.63
C TRP A 54 -12.02 -10.03 -7.18
N ASP A 55 -13.31 -10.12 -6.93
CA ASP A 55 -14.27 -10.98 -7.63
C ASP A 55 -13.94 -12.49 -7.60
N GLY A 56 -13.09 -12.91 -6.66
CA GLY A 56 -12.68 -14.29 -6.51
C GLY A 56 -11.48 -14.69 -7.38
N GLU A 57 -10.70 -13.72 -7.84
CA GLU A 57 -9.44 -13.98 -8.54
C GLU A 57 -8.45 -14.75 -7.66
N ASP A 58 -7.68 -15.64 -8.27
CA ASP A 58 -6.64 -16.45 -7.61
C ASP A 58 -5.37 -15.62 -7.33
N TYR A 59 -5.16 -14.56 -8.10
CA TYR A 59 -4.00 -13.66 -7.98
C TYR A 59 -4.44 -12.28 -7.52
N PRO A 60 -3.63 -11.61 -6.65
CA PRO A 60 -3.99 -10.28 -6.19
C PRO A 60 -3.86 -9.24 -7.30
N SER A 61 -4.86 -8.41 -7.45
CA SER A 61 -4.82 -7.22 -8.30
C SER A 61 -4.04 -6.07 -7.66
N VAL A 62 -3.88 -6.10 -6.36
CA VAL A 62 -3.00 -5.23 -5.58
C VAL A 62 -2.05 -6.11 -4.81
N GLU A 63 -0.75 -5.95 -5.05
CA GLU A 63 0.31 -6.56 -4.26
C GLU A 63 1.43 -5.55 -4.09
N CYS A 64 1.61 -5.04 -2.87
CA CYS A 64 2.53 -3.96 -2.61
C CYS A 64 2.91 -3.91 -1.13
N PRO A 65 4.16 -3.58 -0.78
CA PRO A 65 4.49 -3.20 0.59
C PRO A 65 3.60 -2.05 1.06
N ILE A 66 3.14 -2.11 2.29
CA ILE A 66 2.15 -1.16 2.80
C ILE A 66 2.68 0.28 2.78
N GLY A 67 3.96 0.47 3.06
CA GLY A 67 4.59 1.79 2.97
C GLY A 67 4.58 2.34 1.54
N ASP A 68 4.89 1.51 0.56
CA ASP A 68 4.93 1.92 -0.85
C ASP A 68 3.53 2.19 -1.40
N PHE A 69 2.53 1.39 -1.00
CA PHE A 69 1.14 1.62 -1.38
C PHE A 69 0.67 3.03 -0.98
N PHE A 70 1.10 3.50 0.18
CA PHE A 70 0.77 4.83 0.69
C PHE A 70 1.83 5.89 0.37
N GLY A 71 2.75 5.65 -0.57
CA GLY A 71 3.73 6.63 -1.01
C GLY A 71 4.88 6.90 -0.03
N ILE A 72 5.14 5.98 0.91
CA ILE A 72 6.18 6.08 1.93
C ILE A 72 7.27 5.04 1.68
N GLY A 73 7.78 5.02 0.46
CA GLY A 73 8.76 4.02 0.04
C GLY A 73 10.10 4.06 0.78
N HIS A 74 10.43 5.15 1.46
CA HIS A 74 11.62 5.24 2.32
C HIS A 74 11.36 4.86 3.78
N CYS A 75 10.16 4.37 4.10
CA CYS A 75 9.77 3.97 5.46
C CYS A 75 9.89 5.07 6.53
N GLU A 76 9.78 6.31 6.13
CA GLU A 76 9.84 7.46 7.03
C GLU A 76 8.44 8.00 7.32
N TYR A 77 8.21 8.40 8.57
CA TYR A 77 7.01 9.17 8.89
C TYR A 77 7.09 10.56 8.26
N LYS A 78 6.19 10.82 7.32
CA LYS A 78 6.07 12.12 6.65
C LYS A 78 4.61 12.50 6.57
N HIS A 79 4.24 13.58 7.25
CA HIS A 79 2.91 14.14 7.06
C HIS A 79 2.80 14.71 5.65
N TYR A 80 1.97 14.09 4.81
CA TYR A 80 1.67 14.57 3.48
C TYR A 80 0.23 14.29 3.11
N MET A 81 -0.31 15.08 2.20
CA MET A 81 -1.65 14.93 1.67
C MET A 81 -1.63 14.98 0.15
N SER A 82 -2.33 14.04 -0.46
CA SER A 82 -2.72 14.11 -1.87
C SER A 82 -4.23 13.90 -1.98
N LYS A 83 -4.75 13.99 -3.18
CA LYS A 83 -6.19 13.79 -3.43
C LYS A 83 -6.65 12.39 -2.98
N TYR A 84 -5.83 11.37 -3.18
CA TYR A 84 -6.26 9.98 -3.02
C TYR A 84 -5.53 9.23 -1.91
N ILE A 85 -4.27 9.53 -1.67
CA ILE A 85 -3.47 8.87 -0.64
C ILE A 85 -2.75 9.89 0.21
N GLY A 86 -2.46 9.53 1.44
CA GLY A 86 -1.68 10.37 2.32
C GLY A 86 -1.39 9.72 3.65
N MET A 87 -0.68 10.47 4.47
CA MET A 87 -0.28 10.08 5.80
C MET A 87 -0.49 11.23 6.78
N SER A 88 -1.22 10.98 7.84
CA SER A 88 -1.54 11.95 8.86
C SER A 88 -1.82 11.28 10.19
N SER A 89 -1.35 11.89 11.28
CA SER A 89 -1.66 11.46 12.65
C SER A 89 -1.36 9.98 12.93
N GLY A 90 -0.25 9.47 12.39
CA GLY A 90 0.18 8.08 12.56
C GLY A 90 -0.60 7.06 11.73
N GLY A 91 -1.48 7.50 10.87
CA GLY A 91 -2.26 6.65 9.98
C GLY A 91 -2.04 6.97 8.51
N PHE A 92 -2.41 6.02 7.69
CA PHE A 92 -2.37 6.11 6.23
C PHE A 92 -3.78 6.07 5.70
N TYR A 93 -4.10 6.89 4.72
CA TYR A 93 -5.42 6.89 4.11
C TYR A 93 -5.36 6.70 2.59
N CYS A 94 -6.37 6.04 2.07
CA CYS A 94 -6.62 5.87 0.64
C CYS A 94 -8.08 6.14 0.34
N TYR A 95 -8.32 7.04 -0.61
CA TYR A 95 -9.65 7.44 -1.12
C TYR A 95 -9.85 7.04 -2.58
N PHE A 96 -9.01 6.17 -3.12
CA PHE A 96 -9.29 5.61 -4.44
C PHE A 96 -10.58 4.81 -4.39
N PRO A 97 -11.56 5.10 -5.25
CA PRO A 97 -12.74 4.26 -5.37
C PRO A 97 -12.36 2.91 -5.97
N MET A 98 -12.74 1.84 -5.28
CA MET A 98 -12.40 0.47 -5.68
C MET A 98 -13.68 -0.36 -5.80
N PRO A 99 -14.27 -0.44 -7.02
CA PRO A 99 -15.45 -1.25 -7.27
C PRO A 99 -15.14 -2.75 -7.20
N PHE A 100 -16.08 -3.53 -6.66
CA PHE A 100 -15.94 -4.98 -6.54
C PHE A 100 -17.32 -5.68 -6.55
N LYS A 101 -17.36 -6.94 -7.00
CA LYS A 101 -18.46 -7.88 -6.72
C LYS A 101 -18.18 -8.68 -5.46
N LYS A 102 -16.90 -9.00 -5.26
CA LYS A 102 -16.34 -9.58 -4.04
C LYS A 102 -15.00 -8.91 -3.76
N VAL A 103 -14.64 -8.79 -2.49
CA VAL A 103 -13.33 -8.27 -2.10
C VAL A 103 -12.75 -9.11 -0.97
N ARG A 104 -11.45 -9.40 -1.09
CA ARG A 104 -10.64 -9.96 -0.03
C ARG A 104 -9.39 -9.12 0.14
N ILE A 105 -9.14 -8.65 1.37
CA ILE A 105 -7.97 -7.86 1.71
C ILE A 105 -7.15 -8.63 2.73
N GLU A 106 -5.89 -8.83 2.44
CA GLU A 106 -4.93 -9.54 3.28
C GLU A 106 -3.70 -8.69 3.56
N VAL A 107 -3.08 -8.94 4.70
CA VAL A 107 -1.73 -8.46 5.02
C VAL A 107 -0.89 -9.64 5.45
N GLU A 108 0.29 -9.78 4.87
CA GLU A 108 1.31 -10.75 5.23
C GLU A 108 2.52 -10.04 5.82
N ASN A 109 3.00 -10.54 6.95
CA ASN A 109 4.21 -10.04 7.59
C ASN A 109 5.42 -10.85 7.16
N LEU A 110 6.22 -10.32 6.26
CA LEU A 110 7.47 -10.93 5.80
C LEU A 110 8.68 -10.58 6.69
N HIS A 111 8.48 -9.80 7.74
CA HIS A 111 9.57 -9.45 8.64
C HIS A 111 10.02 -10.70 9.45
N HIS A 112 11.32 -10.89 9.57
CA HIS A 112 11.90 -12.11 10.15
C HIS A 112 11.83 -12.17 11.69
N ARG A 113 11.56 -11.06 12.38
CA ARG A 113 11.57 -10.98 13.85
C ARG A 113 10.40 -10.22 14.45
N LEU A 114 9.93 -9.17 13.78
CA LEU A 114 8.94 -8.27 14.39
C LEU A 114 7.53 -8.81 14.27
N THR A 115 6.83 -8.78 15.38
CA THR A 115 5.38 -8.91 15.44
C THR A 115 4.79 -7.52 15.54
N THR A 116 3.75 -7.26 14.75
CA THR A 116 3.01 -6.01 14.80
C THR A 116 1.52 -6.25 14.64
N SER A 117 0.71 -5.29 15.05
CA SER A 117 -0.72 -5.27 14.79
C SER A 117 -1.02 -4.26 13.69
N VAL A 118 -1.80 -4.67 12.73
CA VAL A 118 -2.31 -3.81 11.65
C VAL A 118 -3.79 -3.58 11.90
N PHE A 119 -4.21 -2.32 11.88
CA PHE A 119 -5.60 -1.92 12.03
C PHE A 119 -6.08 -1.32 10.71
N LEU A 120 -7.19 -1.84 10.21
CA LEU A 120 -7.86 -1.33 9.01
C LEU A 120 -9.27 -0.85 9.37
N ASN A 121 -9.57 0.37 8.97
CA ASN A 121 -10.92 0.88 8.87
C ASN A 121 -11.24 1.09 7.39
N ALA A 122 -12.16 0.32 6.85
CA ALA A 122 -12.61 0.40 5.46
C ALA A 122 -14.07 0.82 5.41
N ASN A 123 -14.37 1.87 4.63
CA ASN A 123 -15.72 2.26 4.31
C ASN A 123 -16.04 1.82 2.87
N TYR A 124 -17.23 1.34 2.65
CA TYR A 124 -17.71 1.00 1.33
C TYR A 124 -19.20 1.33 1.18
N ASP A 125 -19.58 1.65 -0.04
CA ASP A 125 -20.97 1.80 -0.43
C ASP A 125 -21.43 0.48 -1.04
N GLN A 126 -22.49 -0.10 -0.48
CA GLN A 126 -23.08 -1.31 -1.02
C GLN A 126 -23.91 -0.99 -2.24
N LEU A 127 -23.80 -1.82 -3.27
CA LEU A 127 -24.54 -1.72 -4.52
C LEU A 127 -25.40 -2.98 -4.72
N GLU A 128 -26.50 -2.85 -5.41
CA GLU A 128 -27.29 -4.01 -5.88
C GLU A 128 -26.52 -4.80 -6.95
N SER A 129 -25.86 -4.08 -7.85
CA SER A 129 -24.99 -4.65 -8.88
C SER A 129 -23.96 -3.62 -9.32
N LEU A 130 -22.89 -4.07 -9.96
CA LEU A 130 -21.94 -3.17 -10.62
C LEU A 130 -22.38 -2.91 -12.06
N PRO A 131 -22.21 -1.67 -12.55
CA PRO A 131 -22.35 -1.37 -13.98
C PRO A 131 -21.44 -2.24 -14.83
N GLU A 132 -21.93 -2.62 -16.01
CA GLU A 132 -21.14 -3.36 -16.98
C GLU A 132 -19.91 -2.55 -17.40
N GLY A 133 -18.77 -3.22 -17.57
CA GLY A 133 -17.51 -2.58 -17.99
C GLY A 133 -16.82 -1.78 -16.89
N MET A 134 -17.34 -1.76 -15.67
CA MET A 134 -16.66 -1.07 -14.56
C MET A 134 -15.34 -1.78 -14.20
N GLY A 135 -14.24 -1.02 -14.31
CA GLY A 135 -12.89 -1.51 -14.02
C GLY A 135 -12.65 -1.86 -12.56
N ARG A 136 -11.53 -2.51 -12.30
CA ARG A 136 -11.02 -2.82 -10.95
C ARG A 136 -9.76 -2.03 -10.71
N PHE A 137 -9.52 -1.73 -9.43
CA PHE A 137 -8.29 -1.04 -9.03
C PHE A 137 -7.12 -2.04 -9.04
N HIS A 138 -6.02 -1.65 -9.65
CA HIS A 138 -4.78 -2.41 -9.68
C HIS A 138 -3.64 -1.57 -9.14
N CYS A 139 -2.72 -2.21 -8.42
CA CYS A 139 -1.48 -1.61 -7.96
C CYS A 139 -0.35 -2.62 -8.10
N LEU A 140 0.66 -2.25 -8.86
CA LEU A 140 1.86 -3.05 -9.04
C LEU A 140 3.02 -2.39 -8.31
N TYR A 141 3.80 -3.20 -7.62
CA TYR A 141 5.04 -2.80 -6.99
C TYR A 141 6.22 -3.32 -7.79
N ASN A 142 7.19 -2.45 -8.02
CA ASN A 142 8.46 -2.83 -8.62
C ASN A 142 9.59 -2.14 -7.87
N ALA A 143 10.67 -2.88 -7.59
CA ALA A 143 11.86 -2.34 -6.98
C ALA A 143 13.09 -2.88 -7.69
N GLY A 144 14.07 -2.03 -7.89
CA GLY A 144 15.29 -2.41 -8.57
C GLY A 144 16.32 -1.29 -8.58
N THR A 145 17.49 -1.60 -9.10
CA THR A 145 18.54 -0.62 -9.36
C THR A 145 18.49 -0.23 -10.82
N ASN A 146 18.44 1.06 -11.09
CA ASN A 146 18.63 1.56 -12.44
C ASN A 146 20.14 1.77 -12.68
N PRO A 147 20.80 0.92 -13.48
CA PRO A 147 22.26 0.94 -13.60
C PRO A 147 22.79 2.07 -14.50
N GLY A 148 21.94 2.93 -15.03
CA GLY A 148 22.46 3.97 -15.92
C GLY A 148 21.41 4.75 -16.70
N TYR A 149 21.71 4.97 -17.97
CA TYR A 149 20.98 5.89 -18.85
C TYR A 149 19.69 5.30 -19.46
N GLU A 150 19.37 4.05 -19.15
CA GLU A 150 18.17 3.42 -19.67
C GLU A 150 16.93 3.90 -18.90
N PRO A 151 15.83 4.21 -19.60
CA PRO A 151 14.58 4.58 -18.93
C PRO A 151 14.05 3.45 -18.03
N LEU A 152 13.60 3.81 -16.82
CA LEU A 152 12.91 2.89 -15.95
C LEU A 152 11.48 2.67 -16.46
N THR A 153 11.12 1.42 -16.73
CA THR A 153 9.74 1.08 -17.05
C THR A 153 8.89 1.11 -15.77
N ILE A 154 8.01 2.10 -15.67
CA ILE A 154 7.11 2.26 -14.51
C ILE A 154 5.93 1.29 -14.62
N LEU A 155 5.35 1.15 -15.81
CA LEU A 155 4.22 0.27 -16.04
C LEU A 155 4.27 -0.31 -17.45
N GLN A 156 4.06 -1.63 -17.55
CA GLN A 156 3.81 -2.32 -18.81
C GLN A 156 2.60 -3.21 -18.64
N THR A 157 1.51 -2.91 -19.32
CA THR A 157 0.26 -3.66 -19.20
C THR A 157 -0.51 -3.67 -20.52
N LYS A 158 -1.51 -4.54 -20.62
CA LYS A 158 -2.43 -4.62 -21.74
C LYS A 158 -3.86 -4.65 -21.20
N GLY A 159 -4.78 -4.00 -21.90
CA GLY A 159 -6.19 -3.95 -21.52
C GLY A 159 -6.79 -2.57 -21.71
N HIS A 160 -8.00 -2.38 -21.16
CA HIS A 160 -8.71 -1.11 -21.14
C HIS A 160 -8.77 -0.59 -19.72
N GLY A 161 -8.40 0.67 -19.51
CA GLY A 161 -8.40 1.28 -18.19
C GLY A 161 -7.77 2.67 -18.20
N HIS A 162 -7.54 3.19 -17.00
CA HIS A 162 -6.92 4.50 -16.79
C HIS A 162 -5.69 4.35 -15.94
N PHE A 163 -4.55 4.85 -16.41
CA PHE A 163 -3.39 5.05 -15.56
C PHE A 163 -3.62 6.27 -14.69
N ILE A 164 -3.70 6.05 -13.37
CA ILE A 164 -4.06 7.09 -12.40
C ILE A 164 -2.87 7.68 -11.66
N GLY A 165 -1.68 7.12 -11.86
CA GLY A 165 -0.45 7.67 -11.31
C GLY A 165 0.54 6.61 -10.84
N CYS A 166 1.66 7.08 -10.32
CA CYS A 166 2.68 6.26 -9.68
C CYS A 166 3.22 6.99 -8.45
N SER A 167 3.72 6.21 -7.51
CA SER A 167 4.58 6.67 -6.42
C SER A 167 6.00 6.22 -6.73
N LEU A 168 6.92 7.15 -6.81
CA LEU A 168 8.32 6.87 -7.14
C LEU A 168 9.20 7.27 -5.96
N SER A 169 9.87 6.27 -5.37
CA SER A 169 10.87 6.48 -4.33
C SER A 169 12.25 6.20 -4.90
N MET A 170 13.09 7.20 -4.90
CA MET A 170 14.44 7.12 -5.48
C MET A 170 15.48 7.38 -4.41
N GLN A 171 16.56 6.59 -4.44
CA GLN A 171 17.75 6.80 -3.61
C GLN A 171 18.99 6.70 -4.47
N SER A 172 19.87 7.68 -4.36
CA SER A 172 21.17 7.65 -5.03
C SER A 172 22.27 7.18 -4.07
N TRP A 173 23.25 6.51 -4.63
CA TRP A 173 24.51 6.18 -3.96
C TRP A 173 25.51 7.33 -3.99
N LEU A 174 25.28 8.34 -4.82
CA LEU A 174 26.18 9.48 -4.96
C LEU A 174 25.62 10.71 -4.26
N PRO A 175 26.42 11.45 -3.49
CA PRO A 175 26.03 12.78 -3.01
C PRO A 175 25.79 13.68 -4.24
N ASN A 176 24.82 14.58 -4.13
CA ASN A 176 24.39 15.49 -5.20
C ASN A 176 23.79 14.83 -6.44
N TYR A 177 23.14 13.70 -6.25
CA TYR A 177 22.46 12.96 -7.30
C TYR A 177 21.44 13.77 -8.13
N LEU A 178 20.86 14.83 -7.60
CA LEU A 178 20.00 15.73 -8.35
C LEU A 178 20.77 16.66 -9.30
N GLY A 179 22.04 16.37 -9.56
CA GLY A 179 22.78 16.96 -10.66
C GLY A 179 22.15 16.54 -11.98
N TYR A 180 21.50 17.46 -12.62
CA TYR A 180 21.02 17.34 -13.98
C TYR A 180 22.21 17.37 -14.95
#